data_850302df1e3b3a6d13027292087cce0a
#
_entry.id   850302df1e3b3a6d13027292087cce0a
#
_cell.length_a   1.000
_cell.length_b   1.000
_cell.length_c   1.000
_cell.angle_alpha   90.00
_cell.angle_beta   90.00
_cell.angle_gamma   90.00
#
_symmetry.space_group_name_H-M   'P 1'
#
loop_
_entity.id
_entity.type
_entity.pdbx_description
1 polymer ?
#
loop_
_entity_poly.entity_id
_entity_poly.type
_entity_poly.pdbx_seq_one_letter_code
_entity_poly.pdbx_strand_id
1 'polypeptide(L)'
;TGEGWFEKRIFERTGKNISILWYAYNAGPGAMEAMFANSLDFTYVGPGPAINAYSKSNGTLLQIVAGAVQGGSGLVVPTHSGACTQKDFQGKIIATPQLGNTQDIACRTWLALGGVTVTQTGGDASILPTPNPEQIPLLRQGKLDGSWTVEPWISRLEKEAGGKLLFLEKDAVTTVLTAQKDFLEKQPDVAQAMIEAHRELTLWIIGHPQEAQKIVVEELRELTRSNIDPALIIHAWPRLVLTNEISEEKLHELAKDTVRTGFYKKLPHVEGIIRNDKNNPAHE
;
A
#
# COMPACT_ATOMS: atom_id res chain seq x y z
N THR A 1 7.20 -4.21 15.69
CA THR A 1 8.07 -5.35 15.33
C THR A 1 9.13 -5.58 16.39
N GLY A 2 9.87 -4.58 16.83
CA GLY A 2 10.99 -4.71 17.78
C GLY A 2 10.64 -5.28 19.15
N GLU A 3 9.38 -5.19 19.57
CA GLU A 3 8.92 -5.71 20.87
C GLU A 3 8.29 -7.10 20.79
N GLY A 4 8.28 -7.77 19.63
CA GLY A 4 7.68 -9.10 19.48
C GLY A 4 6.18 -9.11 19.76
N TRP A 5 5.46 -8.03 19.40
CA TRP A 5 4.02 -7.91 19.65
C TRP A 5 3.22 -9.09 19.09
N PHE A 6 3.46 -9.45 17.84
CA PHE A 6 2.72 -10.52 17.17
C PHE A 6 3.06 -11.88 17.76
N GLU A 7 4.34 -12.17 17.98
CA GLU A 7 4.80 -13.42 18.58
C GLU A 7 4.19 -13.63 19.96
N LYS A 8 4.17 -12.57 20.79
CA LYS A 8 3.55 -12.60 22.12
C LYS A 8 2.06 -12.91 22.04
N ARG A 9 1.31 -12.21 21.18
CA ARG A 9 -0.13 -12.41 21.03
C ARG A 9 -0.48 -13.79 20.48
N ILE A 10 0.32 -14.30 19.56
CA ILE A 10 0.14 -15.65 19.01
C ILE A 10 0.41 -16.69 20.11
N PHE A 11 1.46 -16.52 20.91
CA PHE A 11 1.73 -17.41 22.04
C PHE A 11 0.58 -17.40 23.07
N GLU A 12 0.11 -16.22 23.46
CA GLU A 12 -1.00 -16.08 24.43
C GLU A 12 -2.28 -16.80 23.97
N ARG A 13 -2.54 -16.84 22.67
CA ARG A 13 -3.77 -17.46 22.10
C ARG A 13 -3.63 -18.92 21.75
N THR A 14 -2.44 -19.34 21.33
CA THR A 14 -2.25 -20.70 20.76
C THR A 14 -1.33 -21.59 21.60
N GLY A 15 -0.59 -21.01 22.54
CA GLY A 15 0.48 -21.71 23.28
C GLY A 15 1.71 -22.04 22.40
N LYS A 16 1.73 -21.63 21.13
CA LYS A 16 2.82 -21.92 20.19
C LYS A 16 3.88 -20.84 20.22
N ASN A 17 5.14 -21.20 20.43
CA ASN A 17 6.26 -20.32 20.20
C ASN A 17 6.55 -20.27 18.71
N ILE A 18 6.39 -19.11 18.10
CA ILE A 18 6.74 -18.86 16.72
C ILE A 18 7.77 -17.72 16.66
N SER A 19 8.51 -17.67 15.56
CA SER A 19 9.39 -16.55 15.21
C SER A 19 8.91 -15.95 13.90
N ILE A 20 8.73 -14.64 13.84
CA ILE A 20 8.34 -13.94 12.63
C ILE A 20 9.58 -13.33 11.99
N LEU A 21 9.82 -13.69 10.72
CA LEU A 21 10.87 -13.09 9.90
C LEU A 21 10.26 -11.97 9.06
N TRP A 22 10.74 -10.75 9.25
CA TRP A 22 10.26 -9.57 8.55
C TRP A 22 11.12 -9.25 7.32
N TYR A 23 10.46 -9.07 6.18
CA TYR A 23 11.09 -8.68 4.92
C TYR A 23 10.49 -7.38 4.40
N ALA A 24 11.33 -6.48 3.89
CA ALA A 24 10.92 -5.24 3.27
C ALA A 24 11.07 -5.34 1.73
N TYR A 25 10.05 -4.90 1.01
CA TYR A 25 10.03 -4.82 -0.45
C TYR A 25 9.85 -3.36 -0.88
N ASN A 26 10.40 -3.01 -2.05
CA ASN A 26 10.24 -1.66 -2.60
C ASN A 26 8.76 -1.30 -2.81
N ALA A 27 7.97 -2.23 -3.33
CA ALA A 27 6.53 -2.10 -3.52
C ALA A 27 5.84 -3.47 -3.65
N GLY A 28 4.52 -3.46 -3.67
CA GLY A 28 3.69 -4.66 -3.62
C GLY A 28 3.94 -5.75 -4.67
N PRO A 29 4.25 -5.45 -5.94
CA PRO A 29 4.54 -6.51 -6.91
C PRO A 29 5.66 -7.45 -6.47
N GLY A 30 6.76 -6.93 -5.89
CA GLY A 30 7.85 -7.77 -5.37
C GLY A 30 7.42 -8.66 -4.20
N ALA A 31 6.57 -8.18 -3.30
CA ALA A 31 6.00 -9.00 -2.23
C ALA A 31 5.10 -10.12 -2.79
N MET A 32 4.32 -9.84 -3.85
CA MET A 32 3.50 -10.86 -4.50
C MET A 32 4.34 -11.93 -5.20
N GLU A 33 5.46 -11.57 -5.81
CA GLU A 33 6.41 -12.54 -6.38
C GLU A 33 6.96 -13.48 -5.29
N ALA A 34 7.34 -12.94 -4.13
CA ALA A 34 7.77 -13.75 -2.99
C ALA A 34 6.65 -14.66 -2.45
N MET A 35 5.41 -14.19 -2.44
CA MET A 35 4.26 -15.01 -2.05
C MET A 35 3.98 -16.14 -3.06
N PHE A 36 4.11 -15.89 -4.37
CA PHE A 36 4.06 -16.95 -5.40
C PHE A 36 5.17 -17.99 -5.23
N ALA A 37 6.33 -17.56 -4.75
CA ALA A 37 7.46 -18.45 -4.45
C ALA A 37 7.32 -19.18 -3.10
N ASN A 38 6.21 -19.07 -2.40
CA ASN A 38 5.97 -19.59 -1.05
C ASN A 38 7.00 -19.11 -0.01
N SER A 39 7.47 -17.87 -0.17
CA SER A 39 8.47 -17.25 0.73
C SER A 39 7.84 -16.24 1.70
N LEU A 40 6.53 -16.03 1.63
CA LEU A 40 5.77 -15.17 2.51
C LEU A 40 4.44 -15.82 2.89
N ASP A 41 4.13 -15.83 4.18
CA ASP A 41 2.84 -16.29 4.70
C ASP A 41 1.83 -15.14 4.80
N PHE A 42 2.30 -13.96 5.24
CA PHE A 42 1.53 -12.73 5.37
C PHE A 42 2.26 -11.55 4.75
N THR A 43 1.51 -10.56 4.27
CA THR A 43 2.12 -9.28 3.89
C THR A 43 1.13 -8.12 3.98
N TYR A 44 1.64 -6.97 4.40
CA TYR A 44 0.99 -5.68 4.18
C TYR A 44 1.31 -5.23 2.77
N VAL A 45 0.27 -5.02 1.96
CA VAL A 45 0.44 -4.73 0.54
C VAL A 45 -0.67 -3.81 0.03
N GLY A 46 -0.40 -3.05 -1.02
CA GLY A 46 -1.44 -2.32 -1.73
C GLY A 46 -2.46 -3.26 -2.39
N PRO A 47 -3.74 -2.89 -2.44
CA PRO A 47 -4.79 -3.76 -3.01
C PRO A 47 -4.58 -4.05 -4.51
N GLY A 48 -3.97 -3.16 -5.28
CA GLY A 48 -3.69 -3.40 -6.70
C GLY A 48 -2.86 -4.66 -6.96
N PRO A 49 -1.65 -4.79 -6.37
CA PRO A 49 -0.86 -6.02 -6.44
C PRO A 49 -1.57 -7.25 -5.90
N ALA A 50 -2.36 -7.12 -4.81
CA ALA A 50 -3.13 -8.23 -4.25
C ALA A 50 -4.19 -8.75 -5.23
N ILE A 51 -4.97 -7.86 -5.85
CA ILE A 51 -5.96 -8.19 -6.89
C ILE A 51 -5.27 -8.87 -8.08
N ASN A 52 -4.12 -8.34 -8.51
CA ASN A 52 -3.36 -8.92 -9.61
C ASN A 52 -2.92 -10.36 -9.30
N ALA A 53 -2.33 -10.58 -8.13
CA ALA A 53 -1.86 -11.91 -7.72
C ALA A 53 -3.03 -12.89 -7.53
N TYR A 54 -4.12 -12.44 -6.92
CA TYR A 54 -5.34 -13.23 -6.75
C TYR A 54 -5.91 -13.67 -8.10
N SER A 55 -6.08 -12.73 -9.03
CA SER A 55 -6.61 -13.02 -10.37
C SER A 55 -5.70 -13.94 -11.17
N LYS A 56 -4.38 -13.72 -11.16
CA LYS A 56 -3.40 -14.59 -11.85
C LYS A 56 -3.34 -16.01 -11.30
N SER A 57 -3.59 -16.18 -10.02
CA SER A 57 -3.65 -17.50 -9.38
C SER A 57 -5.03 -18.18 -9.47
N ASN A 58 -6.00 -17.58 -10.19
CA ASN A 58 -7.40 -18.01 -10.17
C ASN A 58 -7.95 -18.13 -8.74
N GLY A 59 -7.57 -17.20 -7.86
CA GLY A 59 -8.04 -17.14 -6.49
C GLY A 59 -7.41 -18.14 -5.52
N THR A 60 -6.35 -18.86 -5.90
CA THR A 60 -5.76 -19.90 -5.04
C THR A 60 -4.62 -19.40 -4.14
N LEU A 61 -3.97 -18.26 -4.45
CA LEU A 61 -2.76 -17.84 -3.76
C LEU A 61 -3.03 -17.23 -2.39
N LEU A 62 -3.92 -16.26 -2.31
CA LEU A 62 -4.07 -15.41 -1.12
C LEU A 62 -5.53 -15.05 -0.81
N GLN A 63 -5.76 -14.55 0.39
CA GLN A 63 -6.94 -13.77 0.74
C GLN A 63 -6.53 -12.49 1.46
N ILE A 64 -7.34 -11.43 1.31
CA ILE A 64 -7.28 -10.24 2.15
C ILE A 64 -7.99 -10.56 3.45
N VAL A 65 -7.28 -10.43 4.57
CA VAL A 65 -7.76 -10.84 5.90
C VAL A 65 -8.10 -9.68 6.81
N ALA A 66 -7.57 -8.49 6.53
CA ALA A 66 -7.92 -7.26 7.22
C ALA A 66 -7.56 -6.03 6.37
N GLY A 67 -8.23 -4.91 6.63
CA GLY A 67 -7.75 -3.59 6.24
C GLY A 67 -6.52 -3.19 7.05
N ALA A 68 -5.80 -2.17 6.64
CA ALA A 68 -4.71 -1.58 7.41
C ALA A 68 -4.71 -0.05 7.29
N VAL A 69 -4.64 0.50 6.08
CA VAL A 69 -4.57 1.95 5.85
C VAL A 69 -5.44 2.37 4.67
N GLN A 70 -6.16 3.47 4.85
CA GLN A 70 -6.81 4.24 3.79
C GLN A 70 -6.19 5.64 3.72
N GLY A 71 -6.31 6.30 2.57
CA GLY A 71 -5.73 7.62 2.34
C GLY A 71 -4.20 7.60 2.24
N GLY A 72 -3.59 8.76 2.38
CA GLY A 72 -2.14 8.92 2.35
C GLY A 72 -1.47 8.60 1.01
N SER A 73 -2.22 8.53 -0.08
CA SER A 73 -1.73 8.42 -1.46
C SER A 73 -2.02 9.71 -2.21
N GLY A 74 -1.14 10.16 -3.09
CA GLY A 74 -1.37 11.39 -3.82
C GLY A 74 -0.27 11.83 -4.75
N LEU A 75 -0.55 12.92 -5.48
CA LEU A 75 0.34 13.53 -6.46
C LEU A 75 1.02 14.76 -5.88
N VAL A 76 2.35 14.70 -5.80
CA VAL A 76 3.22 15.82 -5.46
C VAL A 76 3.82 16.39 -6.74
N VAL A 77 3.82 17.71 -6.88
CA VAL A 77 4.44 18.44 -7.98
C VAL A 77 5.47 19.46 -7.45
N PRO A 78 6.42 19.93 -8.25
CA PRO A 78 7.28 21.03 -7.83
C PRO A 78 6.48 22.26 -7.39
N THR A 79 6.93 22.99 -6.36
CA THR A 79 6.20 24.18 -5.85
C THR A 79 5.97 25.25 -6.89
N HIS A 80 6.88 25.38 -7.87
CA HIS A 80 6.78 26.30 -9.00
C HIS A 80 5.92 25.76 -10.16
N SER A 81 5.40 24.52 -10.07
CA SER A 81 4.51 23.97 -11.10
C SER A 81 3.21 24.78 -11.15
N GLY A 82 2.81 25.15 -12.36
CA GLY A 82 1.50 25.73 -12.64
C GLY A 82 0.39 24.70 -12.86
N ALA A 83 0.68 23.40 -12.77
CA ALA A 83 -0.29 22.35 -12.97
C ALA A 83 -1.41 22.40 -11.90
N CYS A 84 -2.65 22.29 -12.37
CA CYS A 84 -3.87 22.29 -11.55
C CYS A 84 -4.81 21.13 -11.91
N THR A 85 -4.76 20.66 -13.16
CA THR A 85 -5.64 19.63 -13.72
C THR A 85 -4.85 18.52 -14.38
N GLN A 86 -5.50 17.42 -14.71
CA GLN A 86 -4.91 16.30 -15.43
C GLN A 86 -4.31 16.71 -16.80
N LYS A 87 -4.98 17.62 -17.50
CA LYS A 87 -4.55 18.08 -18.85
C LYS A 87 -3.20 18.80 -18.82
N ASP A 88 -2.83 19.38 -17.69
CA ASP A 88 -1.55 20.07 -17.53
C ASP A 88 -0.36 19.09 -17.51
N PHE A 89 -0.65 17.79 -17.45
CA PHE A 89 0.37 16.74 -17.51
C PHE A 89 0.62 16.16 -18.90
N GLN A 90 0.01 16.73 -19.95
CA GLN A 90 0.37 16.37 -21.33
C GLN A 90 1.84 16.69 -21.61
N GLY A 91 2.57 15.72 -22.16
CA GLY A 91 4.02 15.80 -22.39
C GLY A 91 4.89 15.75 -21.13
N LYS A 92 4.30 15.48 -19.95
CA LYS A 92 4.95 15.50 -18.65
C LYS A 92 5.37 14.11 -18.19
N ILE A 93 6.31 14.08 -17.22
CA ILE A 93 6.85 12.86 -16.62
C ILE A 93 6.42 12.80 -15.16
N ILE A 94 5.66 11.76 -14.80
CA ILE A 94 5.24 11.50 -13.42
C ILE A 94 5.86 10.18 -12.95
N ALA A 95 6.53 10.20 -11.80
CA ALA A 95 7.04 8.98 -11.19
C ALA A 95 5.95 8.26 -10.39
N THR A 96 6.01 6.92 -10.39
CA THR A 96 5.26 6.03 -9.51
C THR A 96 6.20 4.97 -8.92
N PRO A 97 5.94 4.38 -7.72
CA PRO A 97 6.92 3.54 -7.05
C PRO A 97 7.33 2.28 -7.83
N GLN A 98 6.41 1.67 -8.55
CA GLN A 98 6.64 0.48 -9.38
C GLN A 98 5.48 0.28 -10.35
N LEU A 99 5.76 -0.22 -11.55
CA LEU A 99 4.74 -0.56 -12.54
C LEU A 99 3.71 -1.54 -11.96
N GLY A 100 2.44 -1.19 -12.08
CA GLY A 100 1.32 -2.03 -11.62
C GLY A 100 1.12 -2.08 -10.11
N ASN A 101 1.81 -1.24 -9.33
CA ASN A 101 1.44 -1.06 -7.94
C ASN A 101 0.16 -0.18 -7.82
N THR A 102 -0.42 -0.09 -6.63
CA THR A 102 -1.67 0.66 -6.43
C THR A 102 -1.56 2.11 -6.88
N GLN A 103 -0.44 2.78 -6.58
CA GLN A 103 -0.19 4.17 -6.93
C GLN A 103 0.00 4.38 -8.45
N ASP A 104 0.58 3.42 -9.14
CA ASP A 104 0.73 3.47 -10.60
C ASP A 104 -0.64 3.36 -11.30
N ILE A 105 -1.48 2.44 -10.83
CA ILE A 105 -2.86 2.30 -11.31
C ILE A 105 -3.65 3.59 -11.03
N ALA A 106 -3.57 4.13 -9.82
CA ALA A 106 -4.27 5.34 -9.39
C ALA A 106 -3.86 6.56 -10.22
N CYS A 107 -2.55 6.77 -10.43
CA CYS A 107 -2.01 7.85 -11.26
C CYS A 107 -2.56 7.79 -12.69
N ARG A 108 -2.48 6.62 -13.32
CA ARG A 108 -2.97 6.41 -14.69
C ARG A 108 -4.48 6.60 -14.77
N THR A 109 -5.23 6.10 -13.80
CA THR A 109 -6.68 6.28 -13.72
C THR A 109 -7.06 7.75 -13.60
N TRP A 110 -6.39 8.49 -12.71
CA TRP A 110 -6.63 9.92 -12.53
C TRP A 110 -6.39 10.71 -13.81
N LEU A 111 -5.28 10.45 -14.52
CA LEU A 111 -4.97 11.06 -15.80
C LEU A 111 -6.03 10.72 -16.87
N ALA A 112 -6.39 9.44 -16.98
CA ALA A 112 -7.39 8.98 -17.95
C ALA A 112 -8.77 9.61 -17.74
N LEU A 113 -9.19 9.79 -16.47
CA LEU A 113 -10.43 10.48 -16.13
C LEU A 113 -10.43 11.95 -16.57
N GLY A 114 -9.25 12.58 -16.62
CA GLY A 114 -9.07 13.94 -17.16
C GLY A 114 -8.86 14.01 -18.67
N GLY A 115 -8.96 12.88 -19.38
CA GLY A 115 -8.80 12.81 -20.83
C GLY A 115 -7.33 12.80 -21.29
N VAL A 116 -6.39 12.48 -20.41
CA VAL A 116 -4.96 12.29 -20.72
C VAL A 116 -4.72 10.79 -20.92
N THR A 117 -4.44 10.37 -22.13
CA THR A 117 -4.20 8.97 -22.45
C THR A 117 -2.85 8.52 -21.94
N VAL A 118 -2.82 7.46 -21.13
CA VAL A 118 -1.60 6.86 -20.63
C VAL A 118 -1.67 5.35 -20.77
N THR A 119 -0.66 4.77 -21.43
CA THR A 119 -0.52 3.32 -21.57
C THR A 119 0.70 2.83 -20.77
N GLN A 120 0.93 1.52 -20.75
CA GLN A 120 2.12 0.96 -20.09
C GLN A 120 3.43 1.38 -20.78
N THR A 121 3.38 1.73 -22.06
CA THR A 121 4.55 2.01 -22.90
C THR A 121 4.63 3.45 -23.41
N GLY A 122 3.70 4.34 -22.98
CA GLY A 122 3.66 5.74 -23.41
C GLY A 122 2.25 6.29 -23.42
N GLY A 123 2.04 7.40 -24.17
CA GLY A 123 0.77 8.12 -24.28
C GLY A 123 0.98 9.61 -24.28
N ASP A 124 -0.04 10.37 -23.87
CA ASP A 124 0.02 11.83 -23.76
C ASP A 124 0.91 12.30 -22.58
N ALA A 125 1.13 11.43 -21.58
CA ALA A 125 2.05 11.63 -20.48
C ALA A 125 2.90 10.37 -20.28
N SER A 126 4.07 10.52 -19.66
CA SER A 126 4.97 9.42 -19.33
C SER A 126 4.88 9.08 -17.87
N ILE A 127 4.56 7.82 -17.54
CA ILE A 127 4.63 7.33 -16.17
C ILE A 127 5.91 6.51 -16.01
N LEU A 128 6.79 6.98 -15.13
CA LEU A 128 8.11 6.40 -14.90
C LEU A 128 8.13 5.63 -13.57
N PRO A 129 8.14 4.29 -13.61
CA PRO A 129 8.32 3.50 -12.39
C PRO A 129 9.68 3.80 -11.77
N THR A 130 9.67 4.34 -10.55
CA THR A 130 10.87 4.84 -9.87
C THR A 130 10.72 4.57 -8.37
N PRO A 131 11.65 3.86 -7.71
CA PRO A 131 11.60 3.64 -6.27
C PRO A 131 11.45 4.94 -5.49
N ASN A 132 10.66 4.93 -4.43
CA ASN A 132 10.34 6.14 -3.66
C ASN A 132 11.58 6.96 -3.23
N PRO A 133 12.68 6.38 -2.73
CA PRO A 133 13.88 7.15 -2.37
C PRO A 133 14.48 7.91 -3.55
N GLU A 134 14.40 7.35 -4.76
CA GLU A 134 14.98 7.93 -5.98
C GLU A 134 14.13 9.08 -6.54
N GLN A 135 12.84 9.12 -6.24
CA GLN A 135 11.93 10.20 -6.68
C GLN A 135 12.34 11.55 -6.07
N ILE A 136 12.87 11.56 -4.84
CA ILE A 136 13.27 12.80 -4.14
C ILE A 136 14.34 13.60 -4.91
N PRO A 137 15.52 13.03 -5.23
CA PRO A 137 16.52 13.76 -6.00
C PRO A 137 16.06 14.09 -7.42
N LEU A 138 15.26 13.23 -8.06
CA LEU A 138 14.76 13.47 -9.41
C LEU A 138 13.78 14.64 -9.46
N LEU A 139 12.83 14.73 -8.51
CA LEU A 139 11.92 15.87 -8.41
C LEU A 139 12.68 17.17 -8.12
N ARG A 140 13.64 17.14 -7.17
CA ARG A 140 14.50 18.29 -6.82
C ARG A 140 15.30 18.81 -8.02
N GLN A 141 15.77 17.92 -8.90
CA GLN A 141 16.54 18.26 -10.10
C GLN A 141 15.66 18.68 -11.28
N GLY A 142 14.32 18.72 -11.14
CA GLY A 142 13.41 19.05 -12.23
C GLY A 142 13.34 17.98 -13.33
N LYS A 143 13.74 16.75 -13.04
CA LYS A 143 13.64 15.60 -13.96
C LYS A 143 12.27 14.92 -13.93
N LEU A 144 11.44 15.25 -12.95
CA LEU A 144 10.06 14.82 -12.80
C LEU A 144 9.17 16.06 -12.73
N ASP A 145 8.05 16.02 -13.42
CA ASP A 145 6.98 17.03 -13.34
C ASP A 145 6.00 16.70 -12.18
N GLY A 146 6.00 15.46 -11.71
CA GLY A 146 5.21 14.99 -10.58
C GLY A 146 5.67 13.64 -10.05
N SER A 147 5.19 13.32 -8.87
CA SER A 147 5.41 12.04 -8.21
C SER A 147 4.12 11.59 -7.53
N TRP A 148 3.55 10.48 -7.97
CA TRP A 148 2.42 9.84 -7.29
C TRP A 148 2.93 8.78 -6.35
N THR A 149 2.78 9.03 -5.06
CA THR A 149 3.34 8.15 -4.02
C THR A 149 2.45 8.09 -2.78
N VAL A 150 2.95 7.55 -1.70
CA VAL A 150 2.27 7.42 -0.41
C VAL A 150 3.03 8.09 0.72
N GLU A 151 2.36 8.34 1.84
CA GLU A 151 3.06 8.75 3.07
C GLU A 151 3.99 7.63 3.60
N PRO A 152 5.13 7.96 4.16
CA PRO A 152 5.65 9.32 4.45
C PRO A 152 6.42 9.96 3.28
N TRP A 153 6.41 9.38 2.09
CA TRP A 153 7.15 9.89 0.93
C TRP A 153 6.58 11.19 0.39
N ILE A 154 5.24 11.40 0.47
CA ILE A 154 4.62 12.68 0.13
C ILE A 154 5.24 13.79 1.00
N SER A 155 5.23 13.61 2.32
CA SER A 155 5.82 14.56 3.27
C SER A 155 7.32 14.77 3.04
N ARG A 156 8.05 13.74 2.65
CA ARG A 156 9.47 13.85 2.30
C ARG A 156 9.69 14.64 1.02
N LEU A 157 8.88 14.43 -0.02
CA LEU A 157 8.95 15.20 -1.26
C LEU A 157 8.64 16.68 -1.01
N GLU A 158 7.66 16.98 -0.17
CA GLU A 158 7.33 18.36 0.24
C GLU A 158 8.53 19.02 0.96
N LYS A 159 9.11 18.31 1.93
CA LYS A 159 10.17 18.85 2.78
C LYS A 159 11.55 18.88 2.11
N GLU A 160 11.88 17.80 1.39
CA GLU A 160 13.24 17.55 0.90
C GLU A 160 13.45 17.91 -0.58
N ALA A 161 12.38 17.94 -1.38
CA ALA A 161 12.48 18.15 -2.84
C ALA A 161 11.81 19.43 -3.34
N GLY A 162 11.28 20.30 -2.45
CA GLY A 162 10.54 21.49 -2.86
C GLY A 162 9.25 21.13 -3.58
N GLY A 163 8.60 20.05 -3.15
CA GLY A 163 7.31 19.62 -3.66
C GLY A 163 6.13 20.31 -2.96
N LYS A 164 4.99 20.31 -3.61
CA LYS A 164 3.67 20.60 -3.03
C LYS A 164 2.69 19.51 -3.39
N LEU A 165 1.84 19.12 -2.46
CA LEU A 165 0.76 18.17 -2.70
C LEU A 165 -0.29 18.84 -3.60
N LEU A 166 -0.52 18.28 -4.79
CA LEU A 166 -1.53 18.75 -5.73
C LEU A 166 -2.86 18.00 -5.53
N PHE A 167 -2.79 16.70 -5.32
CA PHE A 167 -3.97 15.85 -5.17
C PHE A 167 -3.73 14.80 -4.07
N LEU A 168 -4.70 14.60 -3.21
CA LEU A 168 -4.69 13.60 -2.14
C LEU A 168 -5.90 12.68 -2.30
N GLU A 169 -5.65 11.38 -2.39
CA GLU A 169 -6.66 10.35 -2.30
C GLU A 169 -7.01 10.13 -0.82
N LYS A 170 -8.10 10.74 -0.35
CA LYS A 170 -8.49 10.68 1.08
C LYS A 170 -9.06 9.32 1.49
N ASP A 171 -9.79 8.68 0.58
CA ASP A 171 -10.59 7.48 0.89
C ASP A 171 -10.11 6.22 0.15
N ALA A 172 -9.01 6.31 -0.61
CA ALA A 172 -8.46 5.16 -1.31
C ALA A 172 -7.93 4.11 -0.31
N VAL A 173 -8.19 2.84 -0.57
CA VAL A 173 -7.53 1.76 0.15
C VAL A 173 -6.08 1.70 -0.31
N THR A 174 -5.15 2.00 0.58
CA THR A 174 -3.72 2.05 0.25
C THR A 174 -2.94 0.84 0.75
N THR A 175 -3.40 0.23 1.83
CA THR A 175 -2.76 -0.97 2.38
C THR A 175 -3.80 -1.92 2.98
N VAL A 176 -3.66 -3.19 2.67
CA VAL A 176 -4.41 -4.31 3.26
C VAL A 176 -3.44 -5.34 3.83
N LEU A 177 -3.89 -6.13 4.80
CA LEU A 177 -3.20 -7.34 5.25
C LEU A 177 -3.71 -8.52 4.43
N THR A 178 -2.80 -9.21 3.76
CA THR A 178 -3.08 -10.45 3.02
C THR A 178 -2.39 -11.63 3.67
N ALA A 179 -2.99 -12.80 3.52
CA ALA A 179 -2.42 -14.07 3.96
C ALA A 179 -2.44 -15.09 2.81
N GLN A 180 -1.42 -15.92 2.74
CA GLN A 180 -1.38 -17.03 1.81
C GLN A 180 -2.45 -18.07 2.17
N LYS A 181 -3.25 -18.53 1.21
CA LYS A 181 -4.33 -19.49 1.47
C LYS A 181 -3.83 -20.80 2.08
N ASP A 182 -2.72 -21.29 1.57
CA ASP A 182 -2.10 -22.52 2.03
C ASP A 182 -1.71 -22.42 3.53
N PHE A 183 -1.20 -21.25 3.97
CA PHE A 183 -0.92 -21.00 5.38
C PHE A 183 -2.20 -20.92 6.23
N LEU A 184 -3.24 -20.25 5.73
CA LEU A 184 -4.54 -20.16 6.40
C LEU A 184 -5.16 -21.55 6.64
N GLU A 185 -4.96 -22.49 5.72
CA GLU A 185 -5.47 -23.85 5.80
C GLU A 185 -4.60 -24.76 6.68
N LYS A 186 -3.27 -24.65 6.61
CA LYS A 186 -2.34 -25.51 7.35
C LYS A 186 -2.09 -25.08 8.79
N GLN A 187 -2.22 -23.79 9.08
CA GLN A 187 -1.95 -23.20 10.41
C GLN A 187 -3.10 -22.26 10.82
N PRO A 188 -4.37 -22.74 10.85
CA PRO A 188 -5.53 -21.85 11.03
C PRO A 188 -5.54 -21.13 12.37
N ASP A 189 -5.06 -21.73 13.44
CA ASP A 189 -4.98 -21.15 14.77
C ASP A 189 -3.92 -20.02 14.84
N VAL A 190 -2.74 -20.24 14.26
CA VAL A 190 -1.68 -19.23 14.17
C VAL A 190 -2.11 -18.08 13.28
N ALA A 191 -2.74 -18.39 12.14
CA ALA A 191 -3.23 -17.40 11.21
C ALA A 191 -4.32 -16.52 11.84
N GLN A 192 -5.27 -17.12 12.56
CA GLN A 192 -6.31 -16.39 13.26
C GLN A 192 -5.72 -15.50 14.36
N ALA A 193 -4.79 -16.02 15.15
CA ALA A 193 -4.11 -15.26 16.20
C ALA A 193 -3.33 -14.06 15.64
N MET A 194 -2.69 -14.21 14.46
CA MET A 194 -2.01 -13.12 13.74
C MET A 194 -2.99 -12.03 13.29
N ILE A 195 -4.15 -12.42 12.73
CA ILE A 195 -5.19 -11.49 12.29
C ILE A 195 -5.76 -10.70 13.48
N GLU A 196 -6.03 -11.38 14.60
CA GLU A 196 -6.53 -10.73 15.81
C GLU A 196 -5.49 -9.81 16.43
N ALA A 197 -4.22 -10.21 16.48
CA ALA A 197 -3.12 -9.35 16.92
C ALA A 197 -3.00 -8.08 16.08
N HIS A 198 -3.16 -8.19 14.75
CA HIS A 198 -3.22 -7.04 13.85
C HIS A 198 -4.40 -6.11 14.20
N ARG A 199 -5.59 -6.67 14.38
CA ARG A 199 -6.79 -5.89 14.72
C ARG A 199 -6.63 -5.15 16.05
N GLU A 200 -6.09 -5.80 17.07
CA GLU A 200 -5.81 -5.16 18.35
C GLU A 200 -4.77 -4.05 18.23
N LEU A 201 -3.68 -4.31 17.49
CA LEU A 201 -2.64 -3.30 17.27
C LEU A 201 -3.20 -2.08 16.53
N THR A 202 -4.03 -2.28 15.52
CA THR A 202 -4.70 -1.19 14.79
C THR A 202 -5.55 -0.34 15.72
N LEU A 203 -6.37 -0.96 16.57
CA LEU A 203 -7.19 -0.23 17.55
C LEU A 203 -6.33 0.50 18.59
N TRP A 204 -5.23 -0.12 19.04
CA TRP A 204 -4.29 0.53 19.94
C TRP A 204 -3.64 1.77 19.31
N ILE A 205 -3.18 1.67 18.06
CA ILE A 205 -2.59 2.80 17.33
C ILE A 205 -3.61 3.95 17.18
N ILE A 206 -4.86 3.65 16.87
CA ILE A 206 -5.94 4.64 16.76
C ILE A 206 -6.16 5.34 18.12
N GLY A 207 -6.14 4.60 19.22
CA GLY A 207 -6.31 5.13 20.58
C GLY A 207 -5.09 5.86 21.15
N HIS A 208 -3.88 5.60 20.61
CA HIS A 208 -2.62 6.10 21.14
C HIS A 208 -1.74 6.72 20.03
N PRO A 209 -2.25 7.69 19.25
CA PRO A 209 -1.55 8.15 18.05
C PRO A 209 -0.18 8.76 18.33
N GLN A 210 0.01 9.45 19.45
CA GLN A 210 1.29 10.05 19.81
C GLN A 210 2.37 9.03 20.17
N GLU A 211 1.99 7.96 20.87
CA GLU A 211 2.90 6.86 21.20
C GLU A 211 3.24 6.06 19.94
N ALA A 212 2.23 5.78 19.12
CA ALA A 212 2.41 5.09 17.85
C ALA A 212 3.36 5.83 16.91
N GLN A 213 3.25 7.16 16.81
CA GLN A 213 4.16 7.98 16.02
C GLN A 213 5.62 7.84 16.47
N LYS A 214 5.88 7.80 17.78
CA LYS A 214 7.23 7.60 18.32
C LYS A 214 7.79 6.23 17.94
N ILE A 215 6.99 5.18 18.11
CA ILE A 215 7.38 3.80 17.73
C ILE A 215 7.66 3.73 16.23
N VAL A 216 6.82 4.33 15.38
CA VAL A 216 7.03 4.36 13.93
C VAL A 216 8.35 5.05 13.56
N VAL A 217 8.70 6.16 14.23
CA VAL A 217 9.98 6.84 14.00
C VAL A 217 11.16 5.94 14.36
N GLU A 218 11.09 5.24 15.50
CA GLU A 218 12.14 4.33 15.96
C GLU A 218 12.29 3.13 15.03
N GLU A 219 11.21 2.47 14.67
CA GLU A 219 11.19 1.34 13.73
C GLU A 219 11.72 1.73 12.33
N LEU A 220 11.33 2.90 11.82
CA LEU A 220 11.85 3.40 10.55
C LEU A 220 13.35 3.69 10.61
N ARG A 221 13.87 4.20 11.73
CA ARG A 221 15.31 4.42 11.92
C ARG A 221 16.08 3.10 11.90
N GLU A 222 15.56 2.09 12.56
CA GLU A 222 16.17 0.75 12.60
C GLU A 222 16.16 0.10 11.21
N LEU A 223 15.00 0.10 10.55
CA LEU A 223 14.83 -0.51 9.22
C LEU A 223 15.65 0.17 8.13
N THR A 224 15.69 1.49 8.13
CA THR A 224 16.38 2.26 7.07
C THR A 224 17.81 2.63 7.40
N ARG A 225 18.23 2.43 8.64
CA ARG A 225 19.51 2.91 9.20
C ARG A 225 19.73 4.42 8.95
N SER A 226 18.64 5.16 8.87
CA SER A 226 18.63 6.60 8.57
C SER A 226 18.02 7.38 9.72
N ASN A 227 18.48 8.62 9.90
CA ASN A 227 17.85 9.51 10.87
C ASN A 227 16.52 10.02 10.31
N ILE A 228 15.42 9.57 10.88
CA ILE A 228 14.07 10.01 10.53
C ILE A 228 13.69 11.19 11.44
N ASP A 229 13.36 12.33 10.85
CA ASP A 229 12.84 13.47 11.59
C ASP A 229 11.41 13.17 12.08
N PRO A 230 11.14 13.17 13.39
CA PRO A 230 9.81 12.93 13.93
C PRO A 230 8.73 13.85 13.36
N ALA A 231 9.08 15.10 13.03
CA ALA A 231 8.16 16.07 12.44
C ALA A 231 7.58 15.58 11.10
N LEU A 232 8.31 14.76 10.38
CA LEU A 232 7.85 14.16 9.13
C LEU A 232 6.67 13.20 9.36
N ILE A 233 6.77 12.35 10.37
CA ILE A 233 5.71 11.39 10.72
C ILE A 233 4.49 12.12 11.26
N ILE A 234 4.69 13.15 12.09
CA ILE A 234 3.60 14.00 12.60
C ILE A 234 2.86 14.69 11.44
N HIS A 235 3.59 15.16 10.43
CA HIS A 235 3.02 15.80 9.23
C HIS A 235 2.24 14.81 8.36
N ALA A 236 2.75 13.59 8.18
CA ALA A 236 2.11 12.53 7.40
C ALA A 236 0.83 11.97 8.05
N TRP A 237 0.81 11.90 9.39
CA TRP A 237 -0.20 11.17 10.15
C TRP A 237 -1.65 11.56 9.86
N PRO A 238 -2.03 12.86 9.79
CA PRO A 238 -3.41 13.27 9.51
C PRO A 238 -3.94 12.87 8.13
N ARG A 239 -3.06 12.44 7.23
CA ARG A 239 -3.43 11.99 5.88
C ARG A 239 -3.74 10.49 5.83
N LEU A 240 -3.48 9.76 6.91
CA LEU A 240 -3.66 8.33 7.05
C LEU A 240 -4.92 8.04 7.87
N VAL A 241 -5.70 7.07 7.43
CA VAL A 241 -6.81 6.50 8.17
C VAL A 241 -6.50 5.03 8.43
N LEU A 242 -6.19 4.72 9.69
CA LEU A 242 -5.95 3.33 10.10
C LEU A 242 -7.30 2.62 10.30
N THR A 243 -7.43 1.43 9.76
CA THR A 243 -8.68 0.68 9.80
C THR A 243 -8.46 -0.82 9.65
N ASN A 244 -9.30 -1.61 10.31
CA ASN A 244 -9.38 -3.06 10.09
C ASN A 244 -10.39 -3.43 9.00
N GLU A 245 -11.21 -2.46 8.58
CA GLU A 245 -12.28 -2.69 7.62
C GLU A 245 -11.74 -2.76 6.19
N ILE A 246 -12.39 -3.58 5.37
CA ILE A 246 -12.10 -3.74 3.95
C ILE A 246 -13.37 -3.36 3.19
N SER A 247 -13.24 -2.37 2.30
CA SER A 247 -14.34 -2.01 1.39
C SER A 247 -14.29 -2.87 0.13
N GLU A 248 -15.23 -3.79 0.01
CA GLU A 248 -15.39 -4.62 -1.19
C GLU A 248 -15.67 -3.75 -2.43
N GLU A 249 -16.49 -2.71 -2.28
CA GLU A 249 -16.80 -1.74 -3.34
C GLU A 249 -15.54 -1.08 -3.89
N LYS A 250 -14.66 -0.59 -3.01
CA LYS A 250 -13.39 0.05 -3.43
C LYS A 250 -12.43 -0.93 -4.11
N LEU A 251 -12.42 -2.19 -3.70
CA LEU A 251 -11.65 -3.23 -4.40
C LEU A 251 -12.19 -3.49 -5.81
N HIS A 252 -13.50 -3.52 -5.97
CA HIS A 252 -14.14 -3.64 -7.29
C HIS A 252 -13.87 -2.42 -8.19
N GLU A 253 -13.87 -1.21 -7.63
CA GLU A 253 -13.51 0.01 -8.37
C GLU A 253 -12.06 -0.05 -8.84
N LEU A 254 -11.14 -0.43 -7.96
CA LEU A 254 -9.73 -0.59 -8.33
C LEU A 254 -9.53 -1.68 -9.39
N ALA A 255 -10.30 -2.78 -9.32
CA ALA A 255 -10.28 -3.80 -10.36
C ALA A 255 -10.73 -3.25 -11.72
N LYS A 256 -11.77 -2.40 -11.77
CA LYS A 256 -12.18 -1.69 -13.00
C LYS A 256 -11.09 -0.75 -13.52
N ASP A 257 -10.38 -0.08 -12.63
CA ASP A 257 -9.30 0.83 -12.98
C ASP A 257 -8.11 0.11 -13.63
N THR A 258 -7.83 -1.15 -13.25
CA THR A 258 -6.81 -1.96 -13.94
C THR A 258 -7.16 -2.23 -15.41
N VAL A 259 -8.45 -2.32 -15.74
CA VAL A 259 -8.92 -2.45 -17.15
C VAL A 259 -8.83 -1.11 -17.84
N ARG A 260 -9.29 -0.02 -17.21
CA ARG A 260 -9.25 1.34 -17.76
C ARG A 260 -7.83 1.76 -18.13
N THR A 261 -6.85 1.36 -17.33
CA THR A 261 -5.43 1.69 -17.53
C THR A 261 -4.67 0.68 -18.40
N GLY A 262 -5.35 -0.34 -18.91
CA GLY A 262 -4.80 -1.32 -19.85
C GLY A 262 -3.91 -2.40 -19.19
N PHE A 263 -3.89 -2.52 -17.87
CA PHE A 263 -3.20 -3.63 -17.19
C PHE A 263 -3.90 -4.96 -17.45
N TYR A 264 -5.22 -4.94 -17.54
CA TYR A 264 -6.02 -6.11 -17.87
C TYR A 264 -6.93 -5.84 -19.07
N LYS A 265 -7.09 -6.86 -19.93
CA LYS A 265 -8.04 -6.83 -21.05
C LYS A 265 -9.48 -7.11 -20.59
N LYS A 266 -9.65 -7.78 -19.46
CA LYS A 266 -10.94 -8.14 -18.85
C LYS A 266 -10.87 -7.83 -17.37
N LEU A 267 -12.04 -7.62 -16.75
CA LEU A 267 -12.15 -7.38 -15.32
C LEU A 267 -11.52 -8.57 -14.56
N PRO A 268 -10.53 -8.29 -13.69
CA PRO A 268 -9.95 -9.34 -12.86
C PRO A 268 -10.99 -9.91 -11.91
N HIS A 269 -10.92 -11.21 -11.69
CA HIS A 269 -11.74 -11.89 -10.71
C HIS A 269 -11.35 -11.45 -9.30
N VAL A 270 -12.32 -11.00 -8.52
CA VAL A 270 -12.13 -10.53 -7.13
C VAL A 270 -13.08 -11.17 -6.14
N GLU A 271 -14.05 -11.97 -6.62
CA GLU A 271 -14.97 -12.69 -5.75
C GLU A 271 -14.22 -13.68 -4.86
N GLY A 272 -14.44 -13.59 -3.54
CA GLY A 272 -13.77 -14.43 -2.55
C GLY A 272 -12.34 -13.99 -2.21
N ILE A 273 -11.88 -12.84 -2.72
CA ILE A 273 -10.57 -12.27 -2.33
C ILE A 273 -10.55 -11.87 -0.84
N ILE A 274 -11.68 -11.41 -0.32
CA ILE A 274 -11.84 -11.09 1.12
C ILE A 274 -12.20 -12.37 1.86
N ARG A 275 -11.45 -12.64 2.93
CA ARG A 275 -11.79 -13.73 3.85
C ARG A 275 -13.02 -13.34 4.68
N ASN A 276 -14.11 -14.08 4.54
CA ASN A 276 -15.29 -13.93 5.38
C ASN A 276 -15.12 -14.73 6.69
N ASP A 277 -14.93 -14.05 7.81
CA ASP A 277 -14.83 -14.68 9.14
C ASP A 277 -16.16 -15.35 9.61
N LYS A 278 -17.25 -15.20 8.84
CA LYS A 278 -18.57 -15.80 9.16
C LYS A 278 -18.59 -17.33 9.20
N ASN A 279 -17.53 -17.98 8.76
CA ASN A 279 -17.40 -19.44 8.79
C ASN A 279 -16.43 -19.92 9.89
N ASN A 280 -16.07 -19.09 10.85
CA ASN A 280 -15.26 -19.52 11.99
C ASN A 280 -16.17 -19.94 13.14
N PRO A 281 -16.19 -21.23 13.53
CA PRO A 281 -17.05 -21.76 14.60
C PRO A 281 -16.74 -21.24 16.03
N ALA A 282 -15.84 -20.28 16.16
CA ALA A 282 -15.45 -19.67 17.45
C ALA A 282 -16.32 -18.45 17.86
N HIS A 283 -17.42 -18.18 17.16
CA HIS A 283 -18.38 -17.09 17.47
C HIS A 283 -19.80 -17.62 17.76
N GLU A 284 -19.94 -18.88 18.22
CA GLU A 284 -21.15 -19.37 18.92
C GLU A 284 -20.96 -19.44 20.43
#